data_24479c7d14390d9d79df8f6fcd6f5585
#
_entry.id   24479c7d14390d9d79df8f6fcd6f5585
#
_cell.length_a   1.000
_cell.length_b   1.000
_cell.length_c   1.000
_cell.angle_alpha   90.00
_cell.angle_beta   90.00
_cell.angle_gamma   90.00
#
_symmetry.space_group_name_H-M   'P 1'
#
loop_
_entity.id
_entity.type
_entity.pdbx_description
1 polymer ?
#
loop_
_entity_poly.entity_id
_entity_poly.type
_entity_poly.pdbx_seq_one_letter_code
_entity_poly.pdbx_strand_id
1 'polypeptide(L)'
;IIIAEAFSVNTGGLVRRRWLHILSPDKTTTAEDEQDRHLVNTAYSFEALMDEVVFILGPIIVTACATTISPAAGIISGIIFVVIGFPLFIMAKETEPPANPKRIVDPHPAVIRNKRVQAVVLPTTLLGGFFGSIAIVTVAFAEFRGQEAQSGILLAIWAAGSAVAAVINGVIKWKLSSAARFLIFLFALTVLSIPMLFTHSIPWLAVALFFNGFAIAPLVINAYGVAEGAVPPDQITETLTWVVAGMPMGGAISSALSGQIIDRFGADIAFWVPLGFMIAACAATLPYFQTYKGLIGYPRARD
;
A
#
# COMPACT_ATOMS: atom_id res chain seq x y z
N ILE A 1 -17.58 -4.89 11.42
CA ILE A 1 -16.41 -4.57 10.58
C ILE A 1 -15.13 -5.01 11.31
N ILE A 2 -14.81 -4.51 12.52
CA ILE A 2 -13.58 -4.82 13.28
C ILE A 2 -13.40 -6.34 13.50
N ILE A 3 -14.47 -7.08 13.84
CA ILE A 3 -14.40 -8.54 14.02
C ILE A 3 -14.13 -9.25 12.68
N ALA A 4 -14.72 -8.80 11.57
CA ALA A 4 -14.49 -9.37 10.25
C ALA A 4 -13.04 -9.13 9.78
N GLU A 5 -12.50 -7.94 10.04
CA GLU A 5 -11.09 -7.62 9.75
C GLU A 5 -10.12 -8.45 10.59
N ALA A 6 -10.44 -8.75 11.85
CA ALA A 6 -9.61 -9.59 12.71
C ALA A 6 -9.48 -11.05 12.21
N PHE A 7 -10.47 -11.53 11.44
CA PHE A 7 -10.46 -12.85 10.79
C PHE A 7 -10.04 -12.78 9.32
N SER A 8 -9.71 -11.60 8.78
CA SER A 8 -9.23 -11.49 7.40
C SER A 8 -7.83 -12.13 7.27
N VAL A 9 -7.69 -13.06 6.33
CA VAL A 9 -6.39 -13.62 5.99
C VAL A 9 -5.65 -12.59 5.15
N ASN A 10 -4.45 -12.21 5.60
CA ASN A 10 -3.58 -11.32 4.83
C ASN A 10 -3.03 -12.03 3.58
N THR A 11 -3.85 -12.10 2.54
CA THR A 11 -3.51 -12.76 1.27
C THR A 11 -2.34 -12.08 0.58
N GLY A 12 -2.24 -10.74 0.64
CA GLY A 12 -1.13 -10.00 0.04
C GLY A 12 0.23 -10.39 0.63
N GLY A 13 0.33 -10.55 1.95
CA GLY A 13 1.56 -11.04 2.59
C GLY A 13 1.94 -12.47 2.15
N LEU A 14 0.94 -13.34 1.97
CA LEU A 14 1.15 -14.71 1.48
C LEU A 14 1.59 -14.74 0.01
N VAL A 15 0.99 -13.92 -0.85
CA VAL A 15 1.38 -13.81 -2.27
C VAL A 15 2.82 -13.32 -2.38
N ARG A 16 3.21 -12.27 -1.64
CA ARG A 16 4.58 -11.75 -1.63
C ARG A 16 5.59 -12.79 -1.14
N ARG A 17 5.25 -13.59 -0.15
CA ARG A 17 6.09 -14.69 0.31
C ARG A 17 6.29 -15.77 -0.76
N ARG A 18 5.26 -16.05 -1.56
CA ARG A 18 5.37 -16.97 -2.71
C ARG A 18 6.27 -16.40 -3.81
N TRP A 19 6.14 -15.10 -4.12
CA TRP A 19 7.04 -14.43 -5.06
C TRP A 19 8.51 -14.53 -4.64
N LEU A 20 8.80 -14.26 -3.37
CA LEU A 20 10.16 -14.40 -2.83
C LEU A 20 10.68 -15.82 -2.95
N HIS A 21 9.83 -16.81 -2.69
CA HIS A 21 10.22 -18.23 -2.79
C HIS A 21 10.56 -18.63 -4.22
N ILE A 22 9.77 -18.19 -5.21
CA ILE A 22 9.96 -18.55 -6.61
C ILE A 22 11.15 -17.81 -7.23
N LEU A 23 11.31 -16.52 -6.93
CA LEU A 23 12.26 -15.64 -7.60
C LEU A 23 13.62 -15.52 -6.90
N SER A 24 13.77 -16.05 -5.71
CA SER A 24 15.05 -16.05 -4.95
C SER A 24 15.28 -17.41 -4.27
N PRO A 25 15.36 -18.52 -5.01
CA PRO A 25 15.42 -19.83 -4.41
C PRO A 25 16.79 -20.17 -3.77
N ASP A 26 17.91 -19.60 -4.25
CA ASP A 26 19.22 -19.92 -3.72
C ASP A 26 20.23 -18.78 -3.93
N LYS A 27 20.97 -18.41 -2.88
CA LYS A 27 21.87 -17.24 -2.87
C LYS A 27 23.31 -17.68 -3.07
N THR A 28 23.78 -17.79 -4.31
CA THR A 28 25.16 -18.23 -4.54
C THR A 28 26.09 -17.28 -5.26
N THR A 29 25.62 -16.25 -5.99
CA THR A 29 26.52 -15.29 -6.67
C THR A 29 25.99 -13.84 -6.72
N THR A 30 26.91 -12.86 -6.71
CA THR A 30 26.60 -11.41 -6.66
C THR A 30 25.89 -10.85 -7.90
N ALA A 31 26.04 -11.47 -9.07
CA ALA A 31 25.38 -11.05 -10.31
C ALA A 31 23.91 -11.55 -10.35
N GLU A 32 23.67 -12.75 -9.86
CA GLU A 32 22.33 -13.32 -9.69
C GLU A 32 21.51 -12.53 -8.68
N ASP A 33 22.12 -12.03 -7.62
CA ASP A 33 21.49 -11.17 -6.61
C ASP A 33 20.91 -9.86 -7.16
N GLU A 34 21.50 -9.24 -8.19
CA GLU A 34 20.97 -8.03 -8.83
C GLU A 34 19.78 -8.36 -9.74
N GLN A 35 19.85 -9.48 -10.44
CA GLN A 35 18.76 -9.96 -11.31
C GLN A 35 17.56 -10.38 -10.48
N ASP A 36 17.77 -11.13 -9.42
CA ASP A 36 16.71 -11.55 -8.48
C ASP A 36 15.99 -10.37 -7.84
N ARG A 37 16.74 -9.35 -7.40
CA ARG A 37 16.16 -8.11 -6.86
C ARG A 37 15.31 -7.37 -7.89
N HIS A 38 15.73 -7.35 -9.15
CA HIS A 38 14.95 -6.74 -10.22
C HIS A 38 13.66 -7.54 -10.46
N LEU A 39 13.73 -8.87 -10.49
CA LEU A 39 12.56 -9.74 -10.67
C LEU A 39 11.56 -9.60 -9.52
N VAL A 40 12.02 -9.58 -8.27
CA VAL A 40 11.16 -9.35 -7.10
C VAL A 40 10.51 -7.96 -7.15
N ASN A 41 11.26 -6.91 -7.51
CA ASN A 41 10.69 -5.58 -7.67
C ASN A 41 9.65 -5.53 -8.80
N THR A 42 9.90 -6.24 -9.89
CA THR A 42 8.94 -6.37 -11.02
C THR A 42 7.68 -7.11 -10.58
N ALA A 43 7.81 -8.21 -9.83
CA ALA A 43 6.67 -8.96 -9.29
C ALA A 43 5.81 -8.10 -8.35
N TYR A 44 6.42 -7.31 -7.46
CA TYR A 44 5.70 -6.39 -6.59
C TYR A 44 5.07 -5.22 -7.34
N SER A 45 5.71 -4.77 -8.42
CA SER A 45 5.11 -3.75 -9.30
C SER A 45 3.91 -4.31 -10.06
N PHE A 46 3.96 -5.57 -10.50
CA PHE A 46 2.83 -6.25 -11.10
C PHE A 46 1.68 -6.44 -10.09
N GLU A 47 2.00 -6.83 -8.85
CA GLU A 47 0.99 -6.95 -7.78
C GLU A 47 0.33 -5.59 -7.50
N ALA A 48 1.12 -4.52 -7.37
CA ALA A 48 0.59 -3.17 -7.19
C ALA A 48 -0.31 -2.74 -8.36
N LEU A 49 0.06 -3.08 -9.61
CA LEU A 49 -0.78 -2.82 -10.77
C LEU A 49 -2.11 -3.59 -10.69
N MET A 50 -2.08 -4.85 -10.26
CA MET A 50 -3.30 -5.65 -10.06
C MET A 50 -4.18 -5.09 -8.95
N ASP A 51 -3.59 -4.62 -7.85
CA ASP A 51 -4.32 -3.94 -6.77
C ASP A 51 -5.05 -2.70 -7.31
N GLU A 52 -4.42 -1.88 -8.17
CA GLU A 52 -5.07 -0.73 -8.81
C GLU A 52 -6.21 -1.15 -9.75
N VAL A 53 -6.02 -2.21 -10.52
CA VAL A 53 -7.09 -2.77 -11.38
C VAL A 53 -8.28 -3.20 -10.54
N VAL A 54 -8.04 -3.90 -9.43
CA VAL A 54 -9.10 -4.34 -8.51
C VAL A 54 -9.77 -3.13 -7.84
N PHE A 55 -8.98 -2.10 -7.47
CA PHE A 55 -9.52 -0.88 -6.87
C PHE A 55 -10.41 -0.08 -7.82
N ILE A 56 -10.12 -0.11 -9.12
CA ILE A 56 -10.96 0.54 -10.16
C ILE A 56 -12.18 -0.33 -10.49
N LEU A 57 -11.98 -1.61 -10.79
CA LEU A 57 -13.04 -2.49 -11.28
C LEU A 57 -13.97 -2.97 -10.16
N GLY A 58 -13.45 -3.15 -8.95
CA GLY A 58 -14.22 -3.65 -7.80
C GLY A 58 -15.47 -2.82 -7.52
N PRO A 59 -15.36 -1.51 -7.25
CA PRO A 59 -16.53 -0.65 -7.03
C PRO A 59 -17.48 -0.63 -8.22
N ILE A 60 -16.98 -0.67 -9.46
CA ILE A 60 -17.81 -0.69 -10.68
C ILE A 60 -18.67 -1.97 -10.70
N ILE A 61 -18.05 -3.13 -10.49
CA ILE A 61 -18.76 -4.42 -10.50
C ILE A 61 -19.77 -4.47 -9.36
N VAL A 62 -19.37 -4.10 -8.14
CA VAL A 62 -20.23 -4.10 -6.96
C VAL A 62 -21.43 -3.18 -7.16
N THR A 63 -21.20 -1.96 -7.66
CA THR A 63 -22.26 -0.98 -7.91
C THR A 63 -23.18 -1.46 -9.03
N ALA A 64 -22.64 -1.95 -10.14
CA ALA A 64 -23.43 -2.50 -11.24
C ALA A 64 -24.33 -3.65 -10.74
N CYS A 65 -23.80 -4.61 -9.99
CA CYS A 65 -24.58 -5.70 -9.42
C CYS A 65 -25.67 -5.20 -8.45
N ALA A 66 -25.31 -4.23 -7.61
CA ALA A 66 -26.26 -3.67 -6.62
C ALA A 66 -27.41 -2.91 -7.26
N THR A 67 -27.17 -2.19 -8.34
CA THR A 67 -28.17 -1.34 -9.02
C THR A 67 -29.00 -2.08 -10.06
N THR A 68 -28.42 -3.07 -10.76
CA THR A 68 -29.10 -3.78 -11.86
C THR A 68 -29.81 -5.06 -11.40
N ILE A 69 -29.36 -5.71 -10.33
CA ILE A 69 -29.89 -6.99 -9.85
C ILE A 69 -30.61 -6.78 -8.51
N SER A 70 -29.86 -6.46 -7.46
CA SER A 70 -30.41 -6.14 -6.12
C SER A 70 -29.30 -5.58 -5.22
N PRO A 71 -29.64 -4.81 -4.15
CA PRO A 71 -28.62 -4.32 -3.20
C PRO A 71 -27.74 -5.42 -2.60
N ALA A 72 -28.31 -6.62 -2.38
CA ALA A 72 -27.57 -7.77 -1.88
C ALA A 72 -26.57 -8.34 -2.92
N ALA A 73 -26.86 -8.21 -4.23
CA ALA A 73 -26.01 -8.75 -5.28
C ALA A 73 -24.61 -8.11 -5.31
N GLY A 74 -24.50 -6.85 -4.89
CA GLY A 74 -23.20 -6.20 -4.71
C GLY A 74 -22.32 -6.93 -3.69
N ILE A 75 -22.87 -7.28 -2.53
CA ILE A 75 -22.16 -8.03 -1.48
C ILE A 75 -21.88 -9.47 -1.94
N ILE A 76 -22.86 -10.12 -2.57
CA ILE A 76 -22.72 -11.49 -3.08
C ILE A 76 -21.62 -11.58 -4.13
N SER A 77 -21.48 -10.58 -5.01
CA SER A 77 -20.39 -10.57 -6.01
C SER A 77 -19.01 -10.62 -5.34
N GLY A 78 -18.78 -9.84 -4.29
CA GLY A 78 -17.55 -9.89 -3.51
C GLY A 78 -17.30 -11.26 -2.86
N ILE A 79 -18.35 -11.86 -2.27
CA ILE A 79 -18.27 -13.20 -1.66
C ILE A 79 -17.89 -14.25 -2.73
N ILE A 80 -18.46 -14.19 -3.93
CA ILE A 80 -18.16 -15.11 -5.02
C ILE A 80 -16.66 -15.04 -5.39
N PHE A 81 -16.10 -13.82 -5.53
CA PHE A 81 -14.67 -13.67 -5.82
C PHE A 81 -13.79 -14.30 -4.73
N VAL A 82 -14.14 -14.14 -3.46
CA VAL A 82 -13.40 -14.73 -2.33
C VAL A 82 -13.53 -16.28 -2.36
N VAL A 83 -14.76 -16.79 -2.50
CA VAL A 83 -15.05 -18.24 -2.48
C VAL A 83 -14.40 -18.96 -3.66
N ILE A 84 -14.21 -18.32 -4.79
CA ILE A 84 -13.51 -18.92 -5.95
C ILE A 84 -12.00 -18.68 -5.84
N GLY A 85 -11.57 -17.44 -5.59
CA GLY A 85 -10.16 -17.07 -5.64
C GLY A 85 -9.32 -17.68 -4.51
N PHE A 86 -9.87 -17.77 -3.30
CA PHE A 86 -9.11 -18.30 -2.17
C PHE A 86 -8.80 -19.81 -2.29
N PRO A 87 -9.74 -20.70 -2.67
CA PRO A 87 -9.41 -22.08 -2.95
C PRO A 87 -8.41 -22.24 -4.09
N LEU A 88 -8.53 -21.49 -5.18
CA LEU A 88 -7.57 -21.53 -6.29
C LEU A 88 -6.15 -21.17 -5.80
N PHE A 89 -6.04 -20.17 -4.95
CA PHE A 89 -4.78 -19.77 -4.34
C PHE A 89 -4.20 -20.89 -3.45
N ILE A 90 -5.02 -21.56 -2.64
CA ILE A 90 -4.58 -22.67 -1.78
C ILE A 90 -4.14 -23.89 -2.61
N MET A 91 -4.83 -24.17 -3.69
CA MET A 91 -4.52 -25.31 -4.57
C MET A 91 -3.21 -25.14 -5.36
N ALA A 92 -2.71 -23.91 -5.53
CA ALA A 92 -1.44 -23.60 -6.18
C ALA A 92 -0.24 -23.99 -5.28
N LYS A 93 -0.06 -25.27 -5.01
CA LYS A 93 0.96 -25.82 -4.10
C LYS A 93 2.39 -25.68 -4.64
N GLU A 94 2.56 -25.63 -5.96
CA GLU A 94 3.89 -25.49 -6.60
C GLU A 94 4.61 -24.19 -6.22
N THR A 95 3.85 -23.17 -5.86
CA THR A 95 4.39 -21.86 -5.45
C THR A 95 4.49 -21.72 -3.94
N GLU A 96 4.04 -22.72 -3.18
CA GLU A 96 4.01 -22.67 -1.71
C GLU A 96 5.42 -22.84 -1.14
N PRO A 97 5.93 -21.88 -0.31
CA PRO A 97 7.20 -22.07 0.36
C PRO A 97 7.12 -23.26 1.32
N PRO A 98 8.20 -24.05 1.44
CA PRO A 98 8.22 -25.21 2.32
C PRO A 98 7.89 -24.78 3.75
N ALA A 99 7.03 -25.58 4.41
CA ALA A 99 6.75 -25.39 5.82
C ALA A 99 8.04 -25.53 6.61
N ASN A 100 8.37 -24.55 7.46
CA ASN A 100 9.54 -24.66 8.33
C ASN A 100 9.19 -25.52 9.57
N PRO A 101 9.55 -26.81 9.58
CA PRO A 101 9.18 -27.73 10.66
C PRO A 101 9.90 -27.42 11.98
N LYS A 102 10.93 -26.56 11.96
CA LYS A 102 11.74 -26.18 13.13
C LYS A 102 11.28 -24.87 13.79
N ARG A 103 10.09 -24.42 13.57
CA ARG A 103 9.54 -23.37 14.41
C ARG A 103 9.17 -23.98 15.79
N ILE A 104 10.17 -24.47 16.52
CA ILE A 104 10.13 -24.39 17.97
C ILE A 104 9.91 -22.90 18.22
N VAL A 105 8.78 -22.58 18.80
CA VAL A 105 8.43 -21.22 19.20
C VAL A 105 9.40 -20.84 20.31
N ASP A 106 10.65 -20.51 19.95
CA ASP A 106 11.43 -19.66 20.83
C ASP A 106 10.58 -18.40 21.00
N PRO A 107 10.29 -17.99 22.21
CA PRO A 107 9.49 -16.79 22.47
C PRO A 107 10.32 -15.58 22.04
N HIS A 108 10.34 -15.32 20.73
CA HIS A 108 10.92 -14.10 20.20
C HIS A 108 10.03 -12.92 20.62
N PRO A 109 10.63 -11.83 21.09
CA PRO A 109 9.87 -10.60 21.33
C PRO A 109 9.09 -10.26 20.05
N ALA A 110 7.81 -9.89 20.20
CA ALA A 110 6.95 -9.53 19.06
C ALA A 110 7.72 -8.64 18.09
N VAL A 111 7.70 -9.00 16.82
CA VAL A 111 8.50 -8.35 15.74
C VAL A 111 8.30 -6.83 15.71
N ILE A 112 7.10 -6.37 16.08
CA ILE A 112 6.77 -4.94 16.19
C ILE A 112 7.64 -4.16 17.20
N ARG A 113 8.32 -4.84 18.15
CA ARG A 113 9.26 -4.19 19.08
C ARG A 113 10.61 -3.87 18.43
N ASN A 114 10.89 -4.45 17.27
CA ASN A 114 12.11 -4.16 16.51
C ASN A 114 12.03 -2.76 15.90
N LYS A 115 13.00 -1.89 16.21
CA LYS A 115 13.07 -0.51 15.69
C LYS A 115 13.09 -0.46 14.15
N ARG A 116 13.66 -1.47 13.49
CA ARG A 116 13.68 -1.55 12.01
C ARG A 116 12.29 -1.79 11.46
N VAL A 117 11.48 -2.59 12.15
CA VAL A 117 10.08 -2.85 11.79
C VAL A 117 9.22 -1.61 12.07
N GLN A 118 9.40 -0.97 13.23
CA GLN A 118 8.70 0.28 13.55
C GLN A 118 8.98 1.38 12.52
N ALA A 119 10.21 1.44 12.01
CA ALA A 119 10.62 2.40 10.99
C ALA A 119 9.79 2.31 9.71
N VAL A 120 9.25 1.16 9.35
CA VAL A 120 8.40 1.01 8.18
C VAL A 120 6.91 0.96 8.54
N VAL A 121 6.53 0.27 9.61
CA VAL A 121 5.12 0.12 10.00
C VAL A 121 4.48 1.45 10.36
N LEU A 122 5.17 2.31 11.13
CA LEU A 122 4.59 3.58 11.56
C LEU A 122 4.31 4.55 10.38
N PRO A 123 5.25 4.82 9.46
CA PRO A 123 4.95 5.64 8.28
C PRO A 123 3.90 5.01 7.36
N THR A 124 3.84 3.69 7.20
CA THR A 124 2.82 3.04 6.37
C THR A 124 1.44 3.03 7.01
N THR A 125 1.34 3.00 8.34
CA THR A 125 0.07 3.23 9.05
C THR A 125 -0.45 4.65 8.78
N LEU A 126 0.42 5.65 8.82
CA LEU A 126 0.07 7.04 8.49
C LEU A 126 -0.24 7.22 7.01
N LEU A 127 0.42 6.47 6.11
CA LEU A 127 0.05 6.38 4.70
C LEU A 127 -1.37 5.84 4.53
N GLY A 128 -1.77 4.84 5.32
CA GLY A 128 -3.16 4.40 5.38
C GLY A 128 -4.13 5.53 5.76
N GLY A 129 -3.70 6.41 6.67
CA GLY A 129 -4.43 7.64 7.00
C GLY A 129 -4.58 8.60 5.81
N PHE A 130 -3.54 8.72 4.99
CA PHE A 130 -3.63 9.45 3.73
C PHE A 130 -4.67 8.83 2.79
N PHE A 131 -4.65 7.51 2.58
CA PHE A 131 -5.62 6.83 1.71
C PHE A 131 -7.06 6.99 2.17
N GLY A 132 -7.34 6.82 3.46
CA GLY A 132 -8.70 6.97 4.00
C GLY A 132 -9.21 8.41 3.87
N SER A 133 -8.36 9.40 4.12
CA SER A 133 -8.76 10.81 4.02
C SER A 133 -8.93 11.29 2.59
N ILE A 134 -7.99 10.97 1.68
CA ILE A 134 -8.05 11.48 0.30
C ILE A 134 -9.30 11.01 -0.44
N ALA A 135 -9.71 9.75 -0.24
CA ALA A 135 -10.91 9.21 -0.86
C ALA A 135 -12.17 9.98 -0.42
N ILE A 136 -12.34 10.17 0.90
CA ILE A 136 -13.51 10.86 1.47
C ILE A 136 -13.53 12.33 1.07
N VAL A 137 -12.39 13.01 1.16
CA VAL A 137 -12.30 14.45 0.83
C VAL A 137 -12.56 14.68 -0.66
N THR A 138 -12.07 13.79 -1.54
CA THR A 138 -12.33 13.89 -2.99
C THR A 138 -13.81 13.73 -3.31
N VAL A 139 -14.49 12.78 -2.67
CA VAL A 139 -15.95 12.57 -2.85
C VAL A 139 -16.70 13.80 -2.36
N ALA A 140 -16.45 14.26 -1.15
CA ALA A 140 -17.09 15.44 -0.59
C ALA A 140 -16.85 16.70 -1.43
N PHE A 141 -15.64 16.88 -1.95
CA PHE A 141 -15.31 18.01 -2.82
C PHE A 141 -16.14 18.03 -4.11
N ALA A 142 -16.38 16.86 -4.73
CA ALA A 142 -17.23 16.74 -5.91
C ALA A 142 -18.71 16.97 -5.56
N GLU A 143 -19.17 16.43 -4.43
CA GLU A 143 -20.54 16.57 -3.93
C GLU A 143 -20.89 18.04 -3.64
N PHE A 144 -20.03 18.77 -2.89
CA PHE A 144 -20.25 20.19 -2.58
C PHE A 144 -20.31 21.09 -3.83
N ARG A 145 -19.84 20.59 -4.98
CA ARG A 145 -19.94 21.28 -6.28
C ARG A 145 -21.09 20.79 -7.16
N GLY A 146 -21.95 19.91 -6.64
CA GLY A 146 -23.08 19.32 -7.40
C GLY A 146 -22.62 18.39 -8.53
N GLN A 147 -21.41 17.80 -8.41
CA GLN A 147 -20.79 16.96 -9.43
C GLN A 147 -20.43 15.58 -8.87
N GLU A 148 -21.28 14.99 -8.06
CA GLU A 148 -21.10 13.71 -7.38
C GLU A 148 -20.63 12.59 -8.32
N ALA A 149 -21.22 12.51 -9.52
CA ALA A 149 -20.87 11.52 -10.53
C ALA A 149 -19.39 11.57 -10.97
N GLN A 150 -18.71 12.70 -10.77
CA GLN A 150 -17.30 12.84 -11.11
C GLN A 150 -16.35 12.33 -10.02
N SER A 151 -16.82 12.07 -8.81
CA SER A 151 -16.01 11.57 -7.71
C SER A 151 -15.31 10.24 -8.06
N GLY A 152 -16.05 9.30 -8.66
CA GLY A 152 -15.50 8.03 -9.12
C GLY A 152 -14.45 8.21 -10.22
N ILE A 153 -14.65 9.16 -11.14
CA ILE A 153 -13.69 9.48 -12.20
C ILE A 153 -12.40 10.06 -11.61
N LEU A 154 -12.50 10.93 -10.62
CA LEU A 154 -11.35 11.50 -9.92
C LEU A 154 -10.51 10.43 -9.24
N LEU A 155 -11.15 9.50 -8.52
CA LEU A 155 -10.47 8.38 -7.89
C LEU A 155 -9.88 7.41 -8.92
N ALA A 156 -10.55 7.19 -10.05
CA ALA A 156 -9.99 6.40 -11.15
C ALA A 156 -8.77 7.06 -11.80
N ILE A 157 -8.76 8.38 -11.97
CA ILE A 157 -7.60 9.14 -12.46
C ILE A 157 -6.43 9.04 -11.48
N TRP A 158 -6.70 9.10 -10.18
CA TRP A 158 -5.70 8.92 -9.14
C TRP A 158 -5.07 7.52 -9.20
N ALA A 159 -5.90 6.47 -9.27
CA ALA A 159 -5.45 5.09 -9.43
C ALA A 159 -4.69 4.88 -10.76
N ALA A 160 -5.11 5.53 -11.86
CA ALA A 160 -4.38 5.46 -13.12
C ALA A 160 -2.97 6.04 -13.02
N GLY A 161 -2.78 7.15 -12.26
CA GLY A 161 -1.45 7.68 -11.96
C GLY A 161 -0.58 6.66 -11.23
N SER A 162 -1.12 5.98 -10.22
CA SER A 162 -0.45 4.91 -9.47
C SER A 162 -0.12 3.70 -10.35
N ALA A 163 -1.06 3.26 -11.19
CA ALA A 163 -0.86 2.15 -12.12
C ALA A 163 0.28 2.42 -13.11
N VAL A 164 0.31 3.61 -13.72
CA VAL A 164 1.41 4.01 -14.61
C VAL A 164 2.74 4.00 -13.87
N ALA A 165 2.79 4.51 -12.64
CA ALA A 165 4.00 4.50 -11.83
C ALA A 165 4.42 3.07 -11.42
N ALA A 166 3.47 2.16 -11.17
CA ALA A 166 3.77 0.75 -10.90
C ALA A 166 4.50 0.10 -12.09
N VAL A 167 3.98 0.30 -13.31
CA VAL A 167 4.61 -0.21 -14.54
C VAL A 167 6.03 0.36 -14.71
N ILE A 168 6.18 1.68 -14.58
CA ILE A 168 7.48 2.35 -14.69
C ILE A 168 8.45 1.82 -13.63
N ASN A 169 8.00 1.68 -12.38
CA ASN A 169 8.82 1.16 -11.29
C ASN A 169 9.30 -0.28 -11.53
N GLY A 170 8.45 -1.11 -12.16
CA GLY A 170 8.79 -2.50 -12.50
C GLY A 170 9.84 -2.64 -13.60
N VAL A 171 9.85 -1.71 -14.57
CA VAL A 171 10.79 -1.73 -15.70
C VAL A 171 12.17 -1.14 -15.33
N ILE A 172 12.20 -0.16 -14.44
CA ILE A 172 13.44 0.53 -14.06
C ILE A 172 14.34 -0.39 -13.24
N LYS A 173 15.60 -0.54 -13.67
CA LYS A 173 16.66 -1.16 -12.87
C LYS A 173 17.21 -0.16 -11.85
N TRP A 174 16.67 -0.19 -10.64
CA TRP A 174 17.02 0.75 -9.60
C TRP A 174 18.40 0.49 -9.00
N LYS A 175 19.25 1.51 -8.98
CA LYS A 175 20.54 1.47 -8.28
C LYS A 175 20.42 1.85 -6.80
N LEU A 176 19.32 2.49 -6.41
CA LEU A 176 19.06 2.89 -5.03
C LEU A 176 18.44 1.74 -4.23
N SER A 177 18.78 1.66 -2.94
CA SER A 177 18.14 0.70 -2.02
C SER A 177 16.65 0.97 -1.83
N SER A 178 15.86 -0.05 -1.45
CA SER A 178 14.43 0.12 -1.13
C SER A 178 14.21 1.16 -0.05
N ALA A 179 15.11 1.26 0.95
CA ALA A 179 15.01 2.25 2.01
C ALA A 179 15.17 3.70 1.49
N ALA A 180 16.12 3.93 0.58
CA ALA A 180 16.30 5.25 -0.03
C ALA A 180 15.09 5.62 -0.90
N ARG A 181 14.60 4.69 -1.73
CA ARG A 181 13.42 4.90 -2.57
C ARG A 181 12.16 5.15 -1.75
N PHE A 182 11.97 4.40 -0.65
CA PHE A 182 10.87 4.61 0.28
C PHE A 182 10.84 6.04 0.81
N LEU A 183 11.95 6.57 1.30
CA LEU A 183 12.03 7.94 1.79
C LEU A 183 11.80 8.98 0.68
N ILE A 184 12.34 8.76 -0.52
CA ILE A 184 12.15 9.64 -1.67
C ILE A 184 10.66 9.71 -2.05
N PHE A 185 9.99 8.56 -2.20
CA PHE A 185 8.59 8.53 -2.61
C PHE A 185 7.64 8.98 -1.50
N LEU A 186 7.99 8.77 -0.22
CA LEU A 186 7.26 9.33 0.92
C LEU A 186 7.29 10.86 0.89
N PHE A 187 8.45 11.45 0.69
CA PHE A 187 8.60 12.88 0.55
C PHE A 187 7.91 13.40 -0.72
N ALA A 188 8.07 12.71 -1.85
CA ALA A 188 7.42 13.06 -3.11
C ALA A 188 5.89 13.08 -2.98
N LEU A 189 5.28 12.06 -2.34
CA LEU A 189 3.84 12.01 -2.09
C LEU A 189 3.37 13.18 -1.22
N THR A 190 4.17 13.55 -0.21
CA THR A 190 3.88 14.71 0.65
C THR A 190 3.87 16.00 -0.18
N VAL A 191 4.89 16.23 -1.01
CA VAL A 191 4.98 17.42 -1.86
C VAL A 191 3.87 17.44 -2.92
N LEU A 192 3.58 16.31 -3.54
CA LEU A 192 2.52 16.17 -4.54
C LEU A 192 1.10 16.30 -3.95
N SER A 193 0.96 16.25 -2.64
CA SER A 193 -0.31 16.54 -1.96
C SER A 193 -0.57 18.05 -1.78
N ILE A 194 0.47 18.89 -1.84
CA ILE A 194 0.34 20.35 -1.64
C ILE A 194 -0.57 21.01 -2.69
N PRO A 195 -0.51 20.70 -4.01
CA PRO A 195 -1.39 21.32 -5.00
C PRO A 195 -2.87 21.11 -4.75
N MET A 196 -3.25 20.09 -3.99
CA MET A 196 -4.66 19.82 -3.63
C MET A 196 -5.23 20.88 -2.69
N LEU A 197 -4.39 21.55 -1.88
CA LEU A 197 -4.83 22.65 -1.00
C LEU A 197 -5.31 23.89 -1.79
N PHE A 198 -4.86 24.03 -3.03
CA PHE A 198 -5.20 25.15 -3.93
C PHE A 198 -6.23 24.75 -4.97
N THR A 199 -7.02 23.69 -4.68
CA THR A 199 -8.00 23.16 -5.61
C THR A 199 -9.24 24.05 -5.63
N HIS A 200 -9.54 24.61 -6.81
CA HIS A 200 -10.75 25.43 -7.04
C HIS A 200 -11.72 24.81 -8.04
N SER A 201 -11.33 23.75 -8.75
CA SER A 201 -12.12 23.11 -9.79
C SER A 201 -11.84 21.61 -9.90
N ILE A 202 -12.81 20.87 -10.42
CA ILE A 202 -12.67 19.43 -10.69
C ILE A 202 -11.51 19.12 -11.64
N PRO A 203 -11.31 19.82 -12.77
CA PRO A 203 -10.17 19.56 -13.65
C PRO A 203 -8.80 19.76 -12.96
N TRP A 204 -8.68 20.78 -12.11
CA TRP A 204 -7.46 20.99 -11.34
C TRP A 204 -7.20 19.82 -10.38
N LEU A 205 -8.24 19.40 -9.65
CA LEU A 205 -8.12 18.27 -8.75
C LEU A 205 -7.75 16.98 -9.48
N ALA A 206 -8.33 16.73 -10.67
CA ALA A 206 -7.99 15.59 -11.49
C ALA A 206 -6.50 15.54 -11.86
N VAL A 207 -5.94 16.66 -12.28
CA VAL A 207 -4.50 16.79 -12.58
C VAL A 207 -3.66 16.57 -11.34
N ALA A 208 -4.02 17.20 -10.23
CA ALA A 208 -3.29 17.06 -8.95
C ALA A 208 -3.32 15.60 -8.46
N LEU A 209 -4.47 14.94 -8.52
CA LEU A 209 -4.62 13.52 -8.15
C LEU A 209 -3.81 12.60 -9.06
N PHE A 210 -3.81 12.82 -10.37
CA PHE A 210 -3.03 12.00 -11.30
C PHE A 210 -1.54 12.01 -10.94
N PHE A 211 -0.94 13.19 -10.77
CA PHE A 211 0.47 13.31 -10.41
C PHE A 211 0.74 12.81 -8.99
N ASN A 212 -0.16 13.04 -8.03
CA ASN A 212 -0.05 12.48 -6.69
C ASN A 212 -0.02 10.94 -6.74
N GLY A 213 -0.85 10.33 -7.59
CA GLY A 213 -0.88 8.90 -7.82
C GLY A 213 0.50 8.30 -8.18
N PHE A 214 1.33 9.02 -8.94
CA PHE A 214 2.66 8.54 -9.34
C PHE A 214 3.59 8.18 -8.18
N ALA A 215 3.40 8.73 -7.00
CA ALA A 215 4.25 8.39 -5.86
C ALA A 215 3.74 7.17 -5.07
N ILE A 216 2.50 6.72 -5.28
CA ILE A 216 1.83 5.71 -4.44
C ILE A 216 2.43 4.32 -4.62
N ALA A 217 2.32 3.73 -5.81
CA ALA A 217 2.78 2.37 -6.05
C ALA A 217 4.28 2.21 -5.74
N PRO A 218 5.18 3.10 -6.20
CA PRO A 218 6.58 3.01 -5.80
C PRO A 218 6.81 3.11 -4.29
N LEU A 219 6.04 3.95 -3.58
CA LEU A 219 6.14 4.06 -2.12
C LEU A 219 5.76 2.75 -1.43
N VAL A 220 4.61 2.17 -1.79
CA VAL A 220 4.11 0.91 -1.21
C VAL A 220 5.04 -0.26 -1.51
N ILE A 221 5.48 -0.40 -2.78
CA ILE A 221 6.43 -1.44 -3.20
C ILE A 221 7.72 -1.37 -2.36
N ASN A 222 8.25 -0.16 -2.17
CA ASN A 222 9.47 0.02 -1.42
C ASN A 222 9.27 -0.16 0.09
N ALA A 223 8.07 0.12 0.63
CA ALA A 223 7.73 -0.22 2.02
C ALA A 223 7.87 -1.72 2.28
N TYR A 224 7.39 -2.56 1.37
CA TYR A 224 7.57 -4.01 1.47
C TYR A 224 9.04 -4.41 1.38
N GLY A 225 9.81 -3.83 0.46
CA GLY A 225 11.24 -4.08 0.37
C GLY A 225 12.03 -3.66 1.62
N VAL A 226 11.63 -2.58 2.30
CA VAL A 226 12.19 -2.18 3.60
C VAL A 226 11.81 -3.18 4.69
N ALA A 227 10.54 -3.62 4.72
CA ALA A 227 10.04 -4.58 5.69
C ALA A 227 10.80 -5.92 5.61
N GLU A 228 11.04 -6.41 4.40
CA GLU A 228 11.82 -7.63 4.16
C GLU A 228 13.27 -7.49 4.60
N GLY A 229 13.91 -6.35 4.29
CA GLY A 229 15.29 -6.08 4.69
C GLY A 229 15.46 -5.77 6.19
N ALA A 230 14.37 -5.56 6.93
CA ALA A 230 14.39 -5.20 8.34
C ALA A 230 14.62 -6.38 9.29
N VAL A 231 14.29 -7.61 8.85
CA VAL A 231 14.19 -8.81 9.71
C VAL A 231 14.76 -10.05 9.02
N PRO A 232 15.11 -11.10 9.79
CA PRO A 232 15.46 -12.41 9.24
C PRO A 232 14.29 -13.05 8.48
N PRO A 233 14.56 -14.03 7.58
CA PRO A 233 13.56 -14.64 6.70
C PRO A 233 12.35 -15.27 7.41
N ASP A 234 12.53 -15.78 8.63
CA ASP A 234 11.48 -16.39 9.47
C ASP A 234 10.48 -15.37 10.01
N GLN A 235 10.85 -14.09 10.08
CA GLN A 235 10.01 -13.00 10.60
C GLN A 235 9.38 -12.13 9.51
N ILE A 236 9.69 -12.36 8.23
CA ILE A 236 9.20 -11.53 7.11
C ILE A 236 7.68 -11.53 7.05
N THR A 237 7.03 -12.69 7.16
CA THR A 237 5.56 -12.79 7.06
C THR A 237 4.86 -11.98 8.14
N GLU A 238 5.33 -12.05 9.40
CA GLU A 238 4.78 -11.26 10.50
C GLU A 238 5.00 -9.76 10.26
N THR A 239 6.19 -9.37 9.79
CA THR A 239 6.51 -7.96 9.49
C THR A 239 5.63 -7.41 8.38
N LEU A 240 5.45 -8.14 7.29
CA LEU A 240 4.55 -7.74 6.19
C LEU A 240 3.10 -7.64 6.66
N THR A 241 2.68 -8.53 7.56
CA THR A 241 1.34 -8.46 8.16
C THR A 241 1.13 -7.17 8.94
N TRP A 242 2.12 -6.74 9.73
CA TRP A 242 2.06 -5.45 10.43
C TRP A 242 1.98 -4.25 9.48
N VAL A 243 2.74 -4.27 8.37
CA VAL A 243 2.71 -3.21 7.36
C VAL A 243 1.31 -3.11 6.73
N VAL A 244 0.74 -4.26 6.34
CA VAL A 244 -0.58 -4.29 5.67
C VAL A 244 -1.71 -3.97 6.66
N ALA A 245 -1.68 -4.50 7.89
CA ALA A 245 -2.71 -4.25 8.90
C ALA A 245 -2.68 -2.80 9.42
N GLY A 246 -1.53 -2.15 9.39
CA GLY A 246 -1.41 -0.74 9.79
C GLY A 246 -2.20 0.22 8.90
N MET A 247 -2.28 -0.06 7.60
CA MET A 247 -2.96 0.82 6.64
C MET A 247 -4.46 1.01 6.93
N PRO A 248 -5.29 -0.03 7.10
CA PRO A 248 -6.69 0.13 7.49
C PRO A 248 -6.88 0.85 8.82
N MET A 249 -5.98 0.64 9.79
CA MET A 249 -6.03 1.36 11.07
C MET A 249 -5.87 2.87 10.88
N GLY A 250 -4.85 3.28 10.13
CA GLY A 250 -4.67 4.69 9.77
C GLY A 250 -5.86 5.24 9.00
N GLY A 251 -6.37 4.47 8.04
CA GLY A 251 -7.55 4.80 7.24
C GLY A 251 -8.81 5.05 8.07
N ALA A 252 -9.09 4.20 9.04
CA ALA A 252 -10.25 4.36 9.92
C ALA A 252 -10.17 5.67 10.75
N ILE A 253 -9.00 5.97 11.31
CA ILE A 253 -8.78 7.20 12.08
C ILE A 253 -8.96 8.43 11.19
N SER A 254 -8.35 8.42 10.01
CA SER A 254 -8.39 9.57 9.10
C SER A 254 -9.77 9.80 8.50
N SER A 255 -10.52 8.72 8.23
CA SER A 255 -11.89 8.81 7.72
C SER A 255 -12.80 9.54 8.71
N ALA A 256 -12.72 9.19 10.00
CA ALA A 256 -13.48 9.86 11.05
C ALA A 256 -13.07 11.33 11.20
N LEU A 257 -11.77 11.62 11.15
CA LEU A 257 -11.25 12.99 11.22
C LEU A 257 -11.67 13.82 10.01
N SER A 258 -11.59 13.25 8.81
CA SER A 258 -11.99 13.91 7.56
C SER A 258 -13.46 14.27 7.57
N GLY A 259 -14.35 13.35 7.99
CA GLY A 259 -15.79 13.64 8.13
C GLY A 259 -16.06 14.83 9.05
N GLN A 260 -15.43 14.85 10.24
CA GLN A 260 -15.60 15.97 11.19
C GLN A 260 -15.11 17.32 10.63
N ILE A 261 -14.02 17.31 9.85
CA ILE A 261 -13.50 18.54 9.25
C ILE A 261 -14.37 18.99 8.09
N ILE A 262 -14.86 18.07 7.26
CA ILE A 262 -15.79 18.37 6.17
C ILE A 262 -17.09 18.99 6.74
N ASP A 263 -17.66 18.41 7.79
CA ASP A 263 -18.90 18.90 8.41
C ASP A 263 -18.76 20.31 9.01
N ARG A 264 -17.57 20.64 9.54
CA ARG A 264 -17.34 21.92 10.23
C ARG A 264 -16.78 23.03 9.34
N PHE A 265 -15.94 22.67 8.39
CA PHE A 265 -15.11 23.63 7.65
C PHE A 265 -15.24 23.51 6.12
N GLY A 266 -15.98 22.50 5.64
CA GLY A 266 -16.16 22.21 4.23
C GLY A 266 -15.04 21.38 3.60
N ALA A 267 -15.30 20.94 2.38
CA ALA A 267 -14.45 19.99 1.67
C ALA A 267 -13.10 20.61 1.23
N ASP A 268 -13.06 21.90 0.93
CA ASP A 268 -11.82 22.58 0.49
C ASP A 268 -10.75 22.56 1.58
N ILE A 269 -11.15 22.80 2.83
CA ILE A 269 -10.23 22.78 3.98
C ILE A 269 -9.84 21.35 4.35
N ALA A 270 -10.69 20.37 4.07
CA ALA A 270 -10.45 18.98 4.42
C ALA A 270 -9.22 18.39 3.72
N PHE A 271 -8.71 18.98 2.63
CA PHE A 271 -7.44 18.54 2.01
C PHE A 271 -6.21 18.72 2.92
N TRP A 272 -6.31 19.49 4.00
CA TRP A 272 -5.26 19.53 5.03
C TRP A 272 -5.12 18.21 5.78
N VAL A 273 -6.16 17.36 5.83
CA VAL A 273 -6.10 16.07 6.53
C VAL A 273 -5.14 15.09 5.84
N PRO A 274 -5.29 14.75 4.55
CA PRO A 274 -4.34 13.87 3.87
C PRO A 274 -2.91 14.44 3.89
N LEU A 275 -2.72 15.75 3.68
CA LEU A 275 -1.40 16.35 3.78
C LEU A 275 -0.82 16.24 5.20
N GLY A 276 -1.63 16.46 6.24
CA GLY A 276 -1.22 16.31 7.63
C GLY A 276 -0.72 14.89 7.95
N PHE A 277 -1.42 13.87 7.45
CA PHE A 277 -0.98 12.48 7.59
C PHE A 277 0.36 12.23 6.88
N MET A 278 0.58 12.80 5.70
CA MET A 278 1.85 12.64 4.99
C MET A 278 3.00 13.39 5.66
N ILE A 279 2.76 14.58 6.19
CA ILE A 279 3.76 15.30 7.01
C ILE A 279 4.09 14.49 8.26
N ALA A 280 3.08 13.95 8.95
CA ALA A 280 3.28 13.08 10.11
C ALA A 280 4.06 11.81 9.73
N ALA A 281 3.79 11.21 8.57
CA ALA A 281 4.53 10.05 8.07
C ALA A 281 6.01 10.38 7.82
N CYS A 282 6.32 11.52 7.20
CA CYS A 282 7.69 12.00 7.06
C CYS A 282 8.35 12.24 8.44
N ALA A 283 7.66 12.91 9.35
CA ALA A 283 8.16 13.16 10.70
C ALA A 283 8.41 11.87 11.47
N ALA A 284 7.57 10.86 11.28
CA ALA A 284 7.72 9.54 11.89
C ALA A 284 8.99 8.79 11.45
N THR A 285 9.62 9.17 10.33
CA THR A 285 10.90 8.60 9.90
C THR A 285 12.10 9.18 10.64
N LEU A 286 11.99 10.38 11.23
CA LEU A 286 13.11 11.09 11.85
C LEU A 286 13.75 10.32 13.03
N PRO A 287 12.99 9.72 13.97
CA PRO A 287 13.56 8.93 15.06
C PRO A 287 14.35 7.71 14.57
N TYR A 288 14.04 7.24 13.37
CA TYR A 288 14.65 6.05 12.75
C TYR A 288 15.71 6.38 11.69
N PHE A 289 16.16 7.63 11.61
CA PHE A 289 17.11 8.06 10.59
C PHE A 289 18.40 7.22 10.55
N GLN A 290 18.94 6.85 11.72
CA GLN A 290 20.10 5.97 11.80
C GLN A 290 19.78 4.55 11.31
N THR A 291 18.58 4.06 11.56
CA THR A 291 18.11 2.78 11.06
C THR A 291 18.06 2.78 9.53
N TYR A 292 17.49 3.85 8.93
CA TYR A 292 17.48 4.00 7.47
C TYR A 292 18.88 4.12 6.88
N LYS A 293 19.81 4.86 7.52
CA LYS A 293 21.22 4.90 7.08
C LYS A 293 21.84 3.50 7.06
N GLY A 294 21.58 2.68 8.06
CA GLY A 294 22.00 1.29 8.10
C GLY A 294 21.40 0.47 6.95
N LEU A 295 20.13 0.62 6.65
CA LEU A 295 19.44 -0.07 5.56
C LEU A 295 19.82 0.45 4.16
N ILE A 296 20.21 1.72 4.03
CA ILE A 296 20.72 2.31 2.78
C ILE A 296 22.14 1.87 2.50
N GLY A 297 23.01 1.86 3.53
CA GLY A 297 24.44 1.56 3.44
C GLY A 297 24.76 0.07 3.44
N TYR A 298 23.80 -0.79 3.70
CA TYR A 298 23.97 -2.23 3.61
C TYR A 298 23.64 -2.68 2.17
N PRO A 299 24.63 -2.97 1.31
CA PRO A 299 24.44 -4.01 0.33
C PRO A 299 24.15 -5.24 1.19
N ARG A 300 22.98 -5.90 1.04
CA ARG A 300 22.57 -7.05 1.86
C ARG A 300 23.79 -7.93 2.10
N ALA A 301 24.11 -8.06 3.40
CA ALA A 301 25.31 -8.74 3.82
C ALA A 301 25.42 -10.08 3.11
N ARG A 302 26.55 -10.26 2.50
CA ARG A 302 27.21 -11.54 2.38
C ARG A 302 27.19 -12.20 3.76
N ASP A 303 26.45 -13.27 3.89
CA ASP A 303 26.79 -14.49 4.65
C ASP A 303 25.70 -15.54 4.35
#